data_581e1baa24bf79e29f4b8349fc800362
#
_entry.id   581e1baa24bf79e29f4b8349fc800362
#
_cell.length_a   1.000
_cell.length_b   1.000
_cell.length_c   1.000
_cell.angle_alpha   90.00
_cell.angle_beta   90.00
_cell.angle_gamma   90.00
#
_symmetry.space_group_name_H-M   'P 1'
#
loop_
_entity.id
_entity.type
_entity.pdbx_description
1 polymer ?
#
loop_
_entity_poly.entity_id
_entity_poly.type
_entity_poly.pdbx_seq_one_letter_code
_entity_poly.pdbx_strand_id
1 'polypeptide(L)'
;PYFWGDLCKEKISYIRNFVFSDINTLKYCPHMPYQDPAKPFVNYWFASSDGNSARKFNKCISDKNQDRLEREGGACIMYTHFSDGFCKKGKLSEKFKTQMKRLSEKEGWFVPVNTLLDFLRKKNKVQIINDKQRENLEWKWLFDKVTSLTI
;
A
#
# COMPACT_ATOMS: atom_id res chain seq x y z
N PRO A 1 -10.33 -29.14 -14.20
CA PRO A 1 -9.61 -27.90 -13.88
C PRO A 1 -9.25 -27.90 -12.40
N TYR A 2 -7.99 -27.59 -12.08
CA TYR A 2 -7.56 -27.47 -10.69
C TYR A 2 -8.04 -26.10 -10.16
N PHE A 3 -8.78 -26.14 -9.04
CA PHE A 3 -9.20 -24.95 -8.33
C PHE A 3 -8.28 -24.73 -7.11
N TRP A 4 -7.58 -23.59 -7.07
CA TRP A 4 -6.58 -23.28 -6.05
C TRP A 4 -7.12 -22.41 -4.89
N GLY A 5 -8.41 -22.06 -4.92
CA GLY A 5 -9.00 -21.11 -3.96
C GLY A 5 -8.90 -21.58 -2.51
N ASP A 6 -9.18 -22.84 -2.25
CA ASP A 6 -9.11 -23.40 -0.89
C ASP A 6 -7.68 -23.40 -0.36
N LEU A 7 -6.70 -23.81 -1.20
CA LEU A 7 -5.29 -23.78 -0.86
C LEU A 7 -4.79 -22.35 -0.64
N CYS A 8 -5.20 -21.40 -1.48
CA CYS A 8 -4.88 -19.99 -1.28
C CYS A 8 -5.41 -19.49 0.06
N LYS A 9 -6.65 -19.81 0.40
CA LYS A 9 -7.27 -19.42 1.68
C LYS A 9 -6.54 -20.04 2.89
N GLU A 10 -6.06 -21.27 2.77
CA GLU A 10 -5.29 -21.94 3.82
C GLU A 10 -3.90 -21.31 4.00
N LYS A 11 -3.20 -20.97 2.92
CA LYS A 11 -1.77 -20.61 2.96
C LYS A 11 -1.51 -19.11 2.92
N ILE A 12 -2.46 -18.28 2.46
CA ILE A 12 -2.25 -16.86 2.22
C ILE A 12 -3.20 -16.04 3.11
N SER A 13 -2.66 -15.29 4.06
CA SER A 13 -3.45 -14.44 4.94
C SER A 13 -3.90 -13.15 4.26
N TYR A 14 -3.01 -12.49 3.51
CA TYR A 14 -3.24 -11.15 2.97
C TYR A 14 -2.97 -11.10 1.47
N ILE A 15 -3.91 -10.51 0.71
CA ILE A 15 -3.76 -10.28 -0.73
C ILE A 15 -3.94 -8.78 -1.00
N ARG A 16 -3.02 -8.19 -1.77
CA ARG A 16 -3.12 -6.81 -2.22
C ARG A 16 -4.06 -6.72 -3.41
N ASN A 17 -5.00 -5.74 -3.37
CA ASN A 17 -5.87 -5.44 -4.51
C ASN A 17 -5.62 -4.06 -5.12
N PHE A 18 -5.77 -2.99 -4.34
CA PHE A 18 -5.66 -1.64 -4.85
C PHE A 18 -4.25 -1.04 -4.62
N VAL A 19 -3.83 -0.21 -5.58
CA VAL A 19 -2.58 0.56 -5.51
C VAL A 19 -2.94 2.02 -5.77
N PHE A 20 -2.74 2.90 -4.79
CA PHE A 20 -3.03 4.33 -4.85
C PHE A 20 -1.75 5.16 -5.02
N SER A 21 -1.87 6.35 -5.60
CA SER A 21 -0.72 7.25 -5.81
C SER A 21 -0.29 7.99 -4.53
N ASP A 22 -1.14 8.02 -3.51
CA ASP A 22 -0.88 8.72 -2.24
C ASP A 22 0.02 7.93 -1.29
N ILE A 23 0.80 8.64 -0.47
CA ILE A 23 1.66 8.02 0.56
C ILE A 23 0.84 7.42 1.69
N ASN A 24 -0.30 8.00 2.06
CA ASN A 24 -1.12 7.51 3.17
C ASN A 24 -2.11 6.44 2.69
N THR A 25 -1.62 5.20 2.59
CA THR A 25 -2.42 4.05 2.16
C THR A 25 -3.66 3.85 3.04
N LEU A 26 -3.51 4.04 4.35
CA LEU A 26 -4.60 3.83 5.30
C LEU A 26 -5.74 4.85 5.12
N LYS A 27 -5.43 6.09 4.72
CA LYS A 27 -6.44 7.12 4.41
C LYS A 27 -7.30 6.74 3.20
N TYR A 28 -6.68 6.12 2.19
CA TYR A 28 -7.39 5.70 0.97
C TYR A 28 -8.16 4.40 1.17
N CYS A 29 -7.64 3.47 1.98
CA CYS A 29 -8.27 2.20 2.30
C CYS A 29 -8.40 2.01 3.82
N PRO A 30 -9.30 2.76 4.50
CA PRO A 30 -9.39 2.78 5.97
C PRO A 30 -9.87 1.47 6.57
N HIS A 31 -10.52 0.63 5.79
CA HIS A 31 -11.04 -0.68 6.25
C HIS A 31 -9.98 -1.78 6.23
N MET A 32 -8.79 -1.53 5.68
CA MET A 32 -7.76 -2.59 5.57
C MET A 32 -7.19 -3.00 6.93
N PRO A 33 -6.89 -4.31 7.11
CA PRO A 33 -7.24 -5.40 6.22
C PRO A 33 -8.71 -5.80 6.37
N TYR A 34 -9.37 -6.09 5.25
CA TYR A 34 -10.81 -6.36 5.22
C TYR A 34 -11.16 -7.64 4.47
N GLN A 35 -12.34 -8.20 4.78
CA GLN A 35 -12.94 -9.30 4.05
C GLN A 35 -13.98 -8.77 3.07
N ASP A 36 -14.05 -9.40 1.90
CA ASP A 36 -15.09 -9.15 0.89
C ASP A 36 -15.88 -10.45 0.66
N PRO A 37 -17.16 -10.51 1.06
CA PRO A 37 -17.98 -11.71 0.87
C PRO A 37 -18.14 -12.13 -0.59
N ALA A 38 -18.02 -11.19 -1.55
CA ALA A 38 -18.02 -11.52 -2.97
C ALA A 38 -16.73 -12.21 -3.45
N LYS A 39 -15.71 -12.29 -2.61
CA LYS A 39 -14.40 -12.91 -2.89
C LYS A 39 -14.03 -13.94 -1.82
N PRO A 40 -14.80 -15.04 -1.66
CA PRO A 40 -14.74 -15.93 -0.49
C PRO A 40 -13.42 -16.68 -0.32
N PHE A 41 -12.59 -16.76 -1.37
CA PHE A 41 -11.30 -17.46 -1.35
C PHE A 41 -10.10 -16.60 -0.93
N VAL A 42 -10.36 -15.35 -0.52
CA VAL A 42 -9.35 -14.45 0.02
C VAL A 42 -9.65 -14.16 1.47
N ASN A 43 -8.68 -14.40 2.36
CA ASN A 43 -8.85 -14.13 3.78
C ASN A 43 -8.99 -12.64 4.06
N TYR A 44 -7.99 -11.85 3.63
CA TYR A 44 -7.99 -10.40 3.85
C TYR A 44 -7.38 -9.67 2.66
N TRP A 45 -8.04 -8.58 2.28
CA TRP A 45 -7.59 -7.64 1.28
C TRP A 45 -6.90 -6.43 1.90
N PHE A 46 -5.90 -5.90 1.23
CA PHE A 46 -5.26 -4.64 1.60
C PHE A 46 -4.85 -3.84 0.36
N ALA A 47 -4.63 -2.53 0.54
CA ALA A 47 -4.13 -1.63 -0.49
C ALA A 47 -2.66 -1.27 -0.24
N SER A 48 -2.00 -0.71 -1.27
CA SER A 48 -0.64 -0.18 -1.17
C SER A 48 -0.52 1.17 -1.87
N SER A 49 0.58 1.87 -1.60
CA SER A 49 0.99 3.08 -2.31
C SER A 49 1.85 2.73 -3.53
N ASP A 50 1.70 3.49 -4.62
CA ASP A 50 2.38 3.25 -5.91
C ASP A 50 3.79 3.83 -5.93
N GLY A 51 4.77 2.96 -5.92
CA GLY A 51 6.18 3.28 -6.10
C GLY A 51 6.84 2.37 -7.14
N ASN A 52 6.10 1.91 -8.15
CA ASN A 52 6.55 0.89 -9.11
C ASN A 52 7.78 1.27 -9.95
N SER A 53 8.20 2.54 -9.94
CA SER A 53 9.44 3.03 -10.54
C SER A 53 10.13 4.00 -9.60
N ALA A 54 11.43 4.27 -9.78
CA ALA A 54 12.17 5.24 -8.97
C ALA A 54 11.53 6.64 -8.98
N ARG A 55 10.96 7.06 -10.12
CA ARG A 55 10.25 8.35 -10.23
C ARG A 55 9.02 8.39 -9.33
N LYS A 56 8.15 7.39 -9.42
CA LYS A 56 6.93 7.32 -8.61
C LYS A 56 7.23 7.10 -7.14
N PHE A 57 8.19 6.23 -6.82
CA PHE A 57 8.66 6.02 -5.45
C PHE A 57 9.13 7.33 -4.82
N ASN A 58 10.08 8.03 -5.46
CA ASN A 58 10.63 9.28 -4.95
C ASN A 58 9.57 10.42 -4.88
N LYS A 59 8.56 10.42 -5.76
CA LYS A 59 7.42 11.33 -5.70
C LYS A 59 6.54 11.01 -4.49
N CYS A 60 6.24 9.74 -4.27
CA CYS A 60 5.42 9.27 -3.17
C CYS A 60 6.05 9.56 -1.81
N ILE A 61 7.35 9.24 -1.60
CA ILE A 61 8.08 9.49 -0.36
C ILE A 61 8.81 10.84 -0.32
N SER A 62 8.36 11.83 -1.10
CA SER A 62 8.95 13.19 -1.04
C SER A 62 8.89 13.74 0.38
N ASP A 63 9.80 14.66 0.73
CA ASP A 63 9.92 15.26 2.06
C ASP A 63 8.58 15.78 2.59
N LYS A 64 7.86 16.52 1.73
CA LYS A 64 6.50 17.01 2.04
C LYS A 64 5.52 15.87 2.38
N ASN A 65 5.60 14.75 1.65
CA ASN A 65 4.71 13.63 1.88
C ASN A 65 5.08 12.85 3.14
N GLN A 66 6.37 12.70 3.45
CA GLN A 66 6.83 12.13 4.71
C GLN A 66 6.29 12.93 5.91
N ASP A 67 6.43 14.28 5.88
CA ASP A 67 5.92 15.16 6.93
C ASP A 67 4.39 15.11 7.05
N ARG A 68 3.72 14.99 5.91
CA ARG A 68 2.26 14.85 5.90
C ARG A 68 1.82 13.52 6.50
N LEU A 69 2.47 12.41 6.15
CA LEU A 69 2.16 11.08 6.69
C LEU A 69 2.31 11.06 8.22
N GLU A 70 3.41 11.63 8.73
CA GLU A 70 3.68 11.75 10.17
C GLU A 70 2.59 12.59 10.86
N ARG A 71 2.29 13.78 10.36
CA ARG A 71 1.24 14.67 10.90
C ARG A 71 -0.16 14.03 10.86
N GLU A 72 -0.47 13.25 9.83
CA GLU A 72 -1.74 12.54 9.70
C GLU A 72 -1.82 11.28 10.57
N GLY A 73 -0.72 10.83 11.16
CA GLY A 73 -0.67 9.56 11.90
C GLY A 73 -1.05 8.36 11.04
N GLY A 74 -0.72 8.41 9.75
CA GLY A 74 -1.13 7.43 8.76
C GLY A 74 -0.20 6.23 8.64
N ALA A 75 -0.46 5.37 7.65
CA ALA A 75 0.42 4.26 7.30
C ALA A 75 0.65 4.19 5.79
N CYS A 76 1.89 3.90 5.40
CA CYS A 76 2.31 3.67 4.03
C CYS A 76 2.72 2.22 3.83
N ILE A 77 2.03 1.51 2.94
CA ILE A 77 2.46 0.20 2.45
C ILE A 77 2.98 0.41 1.04
N MET A 78 4.31 0.52 0.88
CA MET A 78 4.91 0.84 -0.41
C MET A 78 5.03 -0.40 -1.31
N TYR A 79 4.51 -0.28 -2.54
CA TYR A 79 4.77 -1.22 -3.62
C TYR A 79 5.85 -0.67 -4.55
N THR A 80 6.90 -1.45 -4.80
CA THR A 80 7.99 -1.02 -5.67
C THR A 80 8.66 -2.16 -6.41
N HIS A 81 9.32 -1.83 -7.54
CA HIS A 81 10.28 -2.67 -8.25
C HIS A 81 11.63 -1.96 -8.24
N PHE A 82 12.58 -2.44 -7.45
CA PHE A 82 13.90 -1.80 -7.31
C PHE A 82 14.79 -1.90 -8.56
N SER A 83 14.39 -2.66 -9.57
CA SER A 83 15.13 -2.78 -10.83
C SER A 83 15.02 -1.55 -11.75
N ASP A 84 13.99 -0.70 -11.57
CA ASP A 84 13.69 0.41 -12.47
C ASP A 84 14.13 1.77 -11.91
N GLY A 85 15.29 2.26 -12.39
CA GLY A 85 15.76 3.62 -12.16
C GLY A 85 16.36 3.92 -10.78
N PHE A 86 16.40 2.96 -9.86
CA PHE A 86 17.00 3.13 -8.53
C PHE A 86 18.51 3.03 -8.52
N CYS A 87 19.07 2.24 -9.44
CA CYS A 87 20.50 2.03 -9.57
C CYS A 87 20.93 2.22 -11.02
N LYS A 88 22.05 2.94 -11.23
CA LYS A 88 22.70 3.10 -12.54
C LYS A 88 24.19 2.85 -12.39
N LYS A 89 24.73 1.90 -13.18
CA LYS A 89 26.16 1.53 -13.16
C LYS A 89 26.66 1.21 -11.74
N GLY A 90 25.91 0.44 -10.96
CA GLY A 90 26.27 0.05 -9.59
C GLY A 90 26.11 1.14 -8.53
N LYS A 91 25.61 2.32 -8.88
CA LYS A 91 25.41 3.42 -7.93
C LYS A 91 23.92 3.71 -7.74
N LEU A 92 23.47 3.77 -6.49
CA LEU A 92 22.11 4.17 -6.14
C LEU A 92 21.87 5.65 -6.48
N SER A 93 20.64 5.96 -6.88
CA SER A 93 20.17 7.33 -7.09
C SER A 93 20.37 8.18 -5.83
N GLU A 94 20.99 9.35 -5.95
CA GLU A 94 21.23 10.26 -4.83
C GLU A 94 19.90 10.73 -4.20
N LYS A 95 18.90 10.99 -5.03
CA LYS A 95 17.56 11.38 -4.54
C LYS A 95 16.96 10.26 -3.68
N PHE A 96 17.06 9.02 -4.12
CA PHE A 96 16.58 7.88 -3.33
C PHE A 96 17.32 7.78 -2.00
N LYS A 97 18.66 7.86 -2.00
CA LYS A 97 19.47 7.81 -0.78
C LYS A 97 19.09 8.91 0.20
N THR A 98 18.99 10.15 -0.27
CA THR A 98 18.64 11.31 0.57
C THR A 98 17.27 11.15 1.22
N GLN A 99 16.27 10.73 0.43
CA GLN A 99 14.92 10.53 0.95
C GLN A 99 14.82 9.36 1.94
N MET A 100 15.54 8.26 1.69
CA MET A 100 15.59 7.13 2.61
C MET A 100 16.34 7.47 3.90
N LYS A 101 17.44 8.24 3.82
CA LYS A 101 18.13 8.74 4.99
C LYS A 101 17.19 9.60 5.84
N ARG A 102 16.52 10.58 5.22
CA ARG A 102 15.55 11.41 5.93
C ARG A 102 14.44 10.57 6.58
N LEU A 103 13.91 9.59 5.86
CA LEU A 103 12.88 8.70 6.39
C LEU A 103 13.35 7.91 7.59
N SER A 104 14.61 7.44 7.59
CA SER A 104 15.18 6.68 8.70
C SER A 104 15.43 7.51 9.97
N GLU A 105 15.45 8.85 9.85
CA GLU A 105 15.61 9.80 10.97
C GLU A 105 14.25 10.15 11.63
N LYS A 106 13.13 9.71 11.04
CA LYS A 106 11.79 9.94 11.61
C LYS A 106 11.41 8.89 12.65
N GLU A 107 10.65 9.32 13.65
CA GLU A 107 10.05 8.43 14.64
C GLU A 107 8.87 7.64 14.02
N GLY A 108 9.22 6.66 13.19
CA GLY A 108 8.26 5.80 12.48
C GLY A 108 8.36 4.35 12.91
N TRP A 109 7.24 3.64 12.84
CA TRP A 109 7.22 2.19 13.06
C TRP A 109 7.45 1.46 11.72
N PHE A 110 8.71 1.10 11.45
CA PHE A 110 9.12 0.41 10.23
C PHE A 110 9.08 -1.10 10.42
N VAL A 111 8.09 -1.75 9.82
CA VAL A 111 7.84 -3.19 10.01
C VAL A 111 7.46 -3.88 8.71
N PRO A 112 7.56 -5.21 8.64
CA PRO A 112 6.98 -5.99 7.56
C PRO A 112 5.48 -5.74 7.41
N VAL A 113 4.98 -5.82 6.18
CA VAL A 113 3.56 -5.55 5.86
C VAL A 113 2.61 -6.42 6.69
N ASN A 114 2.91 -7.71 6.83
CA ASN A 114 2.09 -8.62 7.62
C ASN A 114 1.99 -8.18 9.10
N THR A 115 3.08 -7.69 9.68
CA THR A 115 3.10 -7.17 11.07
C THR A 115 2.17 -5.98 11.23
N LEU A 116 2.20 -5.03 10.29
CA LEU A 116 1.29 -3.88 10.27
C LEU A 116 -0.17 -4.34 10.12
N LEU A 117 -0.44 -5.24 9.17
CA LEU A 117 -1.80 -5.72 8.91
C LEU A 117 -2.35 -6.52 10.10
N ASP A 118 -1.54 -7.34 10.77
CA ASP A 118 -1.92 -8.04 11.98
C ASP A 118 -2.26 -7.08 13.12
N PHE A 119 -1.46 -6.01 13.29
CA PHE A 119 -1.74 -4.95 14.24
C PHE A 119 -3.07 -4.26 13.97
N LEU A 120 -3.30 -3.84 12.72
CA LEU A 120 -4.54 -3.18 12.31
C LEU A 120 -5.76 -4.08 12.52
N ARG A 121 -5.65 -5.36 12.20
CA ARG A 121 -6.72 -6.36 12.42
C ARG A 121 -7.06 -6.52 13.89
N LYS A 122 -6.05 -6.58 14.77
CA LYS A 122 -6.25 -6.67 16.23
C LYS A 122 -6.88 -5.39 16.79
N LYS A 123 -6.42 -4.23 16.34
CA LYS A 123 -6.88 -2.93 16.83
C LYS A 123 -8.32 -2.61 16.38
N ASN A 124 -8.65 -2.84 15.13
CA ASN A 124 -9.91 -2.38 14.51
C ASN A 124 -10.97 -3.48 14.42
N LYS A 125 -10.67 -4.70 14.90
CA LYS A 125 -11.45 -5.93 14.62
C LYS A 125 -11.50 -6.20 13.10
N VAL A 126 -12.04 -7.36 12.75
CA VAL A 126 -12.19 -7.75 11.34
C VAL A 126 -13.25 -6.87 10.68
N GLN A 127 -12.86 -6.18 9.62
CA GLN A 127 -13.77 -5.38 8.81
C GLN A 127 -14.33 -6.25 7.67
N ILE A 128 -15.63 -6.31 7.56
CA ILE A 128 -16.33 -6.96 6.42
C ILE A 128 -16.97 -5.84 5.61
N ILE A 129 -16.54 -5.68 4.36
CA ILE A 129 -17.09 -4.64 3.49
C ILE A 129 -18.38 -5.11 2.81
N ASN A 130 -19.31 -4.18 2.60
CA ASN A 130 -20.49 -4.39 1.78
C ASN A 130 -20.26 -3.91 0.33
N ASP A 131 -21.23 -4.17 -0.55
CA ASP A 131 -21.15 -3.82 -1.97
C ASP A 131 -20.88 -2.32 -2.19
N LYS A 132 -21.58 -1.44 -1.46
CA LYS A 132 -21.37 0.01 -1.56
C LYS A 132 -19.97 0.45 -1.14
N GLN A 133 -19.41 -0.17 -0.12
CA GLN A 133 -18.02 0.11 0.31
C GLN A 133 -17.00 -0.38 -0.72
N ARG A 134 -17.25 -1.54 -1.35
CA ARG A 134 -16.43 -2.06 -2.45
C ARG A 134 -16.47 -1.12 -3.64
N GLU A 135 -17.66 -0.74 -4.11
CA GLU A 135 -17.84 0.21 -5.21
C GLU A 135 -17.12 1.55 -4.93
N ASN A 136 -17.24 2.07 -3.71
CA ASN A 136 -16.54 3.29 -3.32
C ASN A 136 -15.00 3.16 -3.41
N LEU A 137 -14.43 2.02 -3.04
CA LEU A 137 -13.01 1.76 -3.18
C LEU A 137 -12.58 1.66 -4.65
N GLU A 138 -13.40 1.00 -5.48
CA GLU A 138 -13.18 0.87 -6.92
C GLU A 138 -13.23 2.24 -7.62
N TRP A 139 -14.22 3.08 -7.31
CA TRP A 139 -14.31 4.45 -7.82
C TRP A 139 -13.15 5.33 -7.36
N LYS A 140 -12.75 5.26 -6.09
CA LYS A 140 -11.57 5.97 -5.59
C LYS A 140 -10.30 5.55 -6.34
N TRP A 141 -10.13 4.25 -6.55
CA TRP A 141 -8.99 3.73 -7.28
C TRP A 141 -9.01 4.16 -8.75
N LEU A 142 -10.15 4.06 -9.44
CA LEU A 142 -10.29 4.51 -10.82
C LEU A 142 -9.96 6.00 -10.96
N PHE A 143 -10.51 6.84 -10.10
CA PHE A 143 -10.24 8.27 -10.08
C PHE A 143 -8.77 8.59 -9.83
N ASP A 144 -8.15 7.91 -8.86
CA ASP A 144 -6.70 8.02 -8.60
C ASP A 144 -5.87 7.67 -9.84
N LYS A 145 -6.24 6.61 -10.57
CA LYS A 145 -5.52 6.23 -11.80
C LYS A 145 -5.68 7.25 -12.90
N VAL A 146 -6.89 7.71 -13.17
CA VAL A 146 -7.15 8.72 -14.21
C VAL A 146 -6.39 10.01 -13.91
N THR A 147 -6.44 10.51 -12.67
CA THR A 147 -5.77 11.76 -12.29
C THR A 147 -4.25 11.60 -12.20
N SER A 148 -3.73 10.43 -11.84
CA SER A 148 -2.29 10.20 -11.75
C SER A 148 -1.60 9.95 -13.11
N LEU A 149 -2.36 9.61 -14.16
CA LEU A 149 -1.85 9.49 -15.53
C LEU A 149 -1.72 10.85 -16.24
N THR A 150 -2.40 11.88 -15.73
CA THR A 150 -2.46 13.21 -16.34
C THR A 150 -1.36 14.17 -15.82
N ILE A 151 -0.48 13.72 -14.93
CA ILE A 151 0.62 14.46 -14.29
C ILE A 151 1.95 13.72 -14.47
#